data_888640fcac2842555467f586d3d067de
#
_entry.id   888640fcac2842555467f586d3d067de
#
_cell.length_a   1.000
_cell.length_b   1.000
_cell.length_c   1.000
_cell.angle_alpha   90.00
_cell.angle_beta   90.00
_cell.angle_gamma   90.00
#
_symmetry.space_group_name_H-M   'P 1'
#
loop_
_entity.id
_entity.type
_entity.pdbx_description
1 polymer ?
#
loop_
_entity_poly.entity_id
_entity_poly.type
_entity_poly.pdbx_seq_one_letter_code
_entity_poly.pdbx_strand_id
1 'polypeptide(L)'
;MKEYSSYTTADFLNDDLFLFWYYSGEGDYYRKIIADCPDREPYLKEAMERLAALKWEKPVLPPKEVDNACLKLEQAIQNRKMSQRKHRLYKMRWWSASVAAAILILFVLVEVIWKSAPAIDYLALLQVNDSVFMSGKTQLFVDDQLKETFEGNPDLAYDQMATDAGEGEFNKLVVSYGKCARVTLCDGTKIWANAGTVLLYPTHFEDKKREIYVDGEIYIDVTPNPEKPFIIKTSDMGVKVLGTSFNVSAYREDVEKSVVLVTGKVEVTASNGESVRILPNDRFRQSTDKYVVDKVNVEDYVSWKEGRLSFKNTELGGILKQLSRYYNVRIDYDKQQQITCSGKLNLDDTIEQILNTITETAPVVISKENNVYKVTIKKK
;
A
#
# COMPACT_ATOMS: atom_id res chain seq x y z
N MET A 1 1.52 56.90 0.11
CA MET A 1 0.89 58.15 0.57
C MET A 1 1.66 58.60 1.80
N LYS A 2 2.02 59.90 1.92
CA LYS A 2 2.52 60.41 3.19
C LYS A 2 1.36 60.41 4.17
N GLU A 3 1.58 59.90 5.38
CA GLU A 3 0.54 59.85 6.41
C GLU A 3 0.52 61.17 7.12
N TYR A 4 -0.42 62.03 6.78
CA TYR A 4 -0.56 63.38 7.36
C TYR A 4 -1.25 63.38 8.72
N SER A 5 -1.73 62.23 9.17
CA SER A 5 -2.48 62.11 10.43
C SER A 5 -1.70 62.52 11.69
N SER A 6 -0.38 62.50 11.64
CA SER A 6 0.51 62.88 12.76
C SER A 6 1.20 64.22 12.56
N TYR A 7 0.93 64.96 11.46
CA TYR A 7 1.63 66.24 11.16
C TYR A 7 1.31 67.34 12.17
N THR A 8 2.38 67.99 12.65
CA THR A 8 2.33 69.19 13.42
C THR A 8 2.59 70.43 12.51
N THR A 9 2.42 71.62 13.03
CA THR A 9 2.77 72.87 12.30
C THR A 9 4.22 72.86 11.78
N ALA A 10 5.16 72.27 12.55
CA ALA A 10 6.56 72.18 12.15
C ALA A 10 6.80 71.25 11.01
N ASP A 11 6.02 70.15 10.97
CA ASP A 11 6.10 69.11 9.88
C ASP A 11 5.61 69.74 8.56
N PHE A 12 4.51 70.52 8.58
CA PHE A 12 4.06 71.25 7.39
C PHE A 12 5.10 72.24 6.90
N LEU A 13 5.73 73.06 7.81
CA LEU A 13 6.76 73.97 7.41
C LEU A 13 8.03 73.37 6.82
N ASN A 14 8.27 72.04 7.09
CA ASN A 14 9.36 71.27 6.53
C ASN A 14 8.92 70.37 5.36
N ASP A 15 7.66 70.41 4.93
CA ASP A 15 7.16 69.65 3.82
C ASP A 15 7.28 70.39 2.49
N ASP A 16 8.17 69.92 1.63
CA ASP A 16 8.43 70.56 0.32
C ASP A 16 7.16 70.66 -0.55
N LEU A 17 6.21 69.76 -0.41
CA LEU A 17 4.94 69.79 -1.16
C LEU A 17 4.00 70.84 -0.64
N PHE A 18 3.98 71.05 0.67
CA PHE A 18 3.23 72.11 1.29
C PHE A 18 3.84 73.51 0.92
N LEU A 19 5.15 73.64 1.00
CA LEU A 19 5.84 74.89 0.65
C LEU A 19 5.66 75.28 -0.83
N PHE A 20 5.78 74.27 -1.71
CA PHE A 20 5.51 74.40 -3.14
C PHE A 20 4.09 74.91 -3.39
N TRP A 21 3.07 74.22 -2.80
CA TRP A 21 1.69 74.64 -2.93
C TRP A 21 1.44 76.05 -2.41
N TYR A 22 1.98 76.34 -1.24
CA TYR A 22 1.81 77.72 -0.61
C TYR A 22 2.35 78.82 -1.48
N TYR A 23 3.53 78.68 -2.07
CA TYR A 23 4.16 79.69 -2.90
C TYR A 23 3.71 79.74 -4.36
N SER A 24 3.34 78.55 -4.94
CA SER A 24 2.89 78.47 -6.35
C SER A 24 1.40 78.78 -6.50
N GLY A 25 0.60 78.45 -5.50
CA GLY A 25 -0.86 78.41 -5.58
C GLY A 25 -1.44 77.32 -6.45
N GLU A 26 -0.61 76.41 -6.95
CA GLU A 26 -1.01 75.34 -7.87
C GLU A 26 -1.28 74.06 -7.13
N GLY A 27 -2.40 73.41 -7.45
CA GLY A 27 -2.77 72.00 -6.99
C GLY A 27 -3.76 72.01 -5.85
N ASP A 28 -4.30 70.81 -5.58
CA ASP A 28 -5.36 70.60 -4.59
C ASP A 28 -4.83 70.08 -3.22
N TYR A 29 -3.60 70.58 -2.85
CA TYR A 29 -2.92 70.12 -1.63
C TYR A 29 -3.77 70.33 -0.37
N TYR A 30 -4.25 71.59 -0.18
CA TYR A 30 -5.07 72.01 0.97
C TYR A 30 -6.38 71.15 1.05
N ARG A 31 -7.10 71.02 -0.07
CA ARG A 31 -8.36 70.23 -0.11
C ARG A 31 -8.15 68.81 0.20
N LYS A 32 -7.07 68.22 -0.31
CA LYS A 32 -6.76 66.82 -0.08
C LYS A 32 -6.46 66.54 1.39
N ILE A 33 -5.66 67.36 2.04
CA ILE A 33 -5.30 67.14 3.45
C ILE A 33 -6.51 67.31 4.35
N ILE A 34 -7.36 68.29 4.11
CA ILE A 34 -8.58 68.47 4.91
C ILE A 34 -9.58 67.34 4.68
N ALA A 35 -9.69 66.82 3.47
CA ALA A 35 -10.56 65.68 3.18
C ALA A 35 -10.08 64.40 3.85
N ASP A 36 -8.78 64.15 3.86
CA ASP A 36 -8.17 62.92 4.39
C ASP A 36 -7.93 62.98 5.91
N CYS A 37 -7.62 64.22 6.46
CA CYS A 37 -7.27 64.46 7.85
C CYS A 37 -7.82 65.78 8.37
N PRO A 38 -9.13 65.93 8.63
CA PRO A 38 -9.76 67.16 9.04
C PRO A 38 -9.20 67.74 10.35
N ASP A 39 -8.76 66.93 11.28
CA ASP A 39 -8.17 67.32 12.55
C ASP A 39 -6.81 68.08 12.42
N ARG A 40 -6.23 68.11 11.22
CA ARG A 40 -4.95 68.75 10.93
C ARG A 40 -5.12 70.17 10.35
N GLU A 41 -6.33 70.56 10.05
CA GLU A 41 -6.64 71.88 9.55
C GLU A 41 -6.05 73.04 10.41
N PRO A 42 -6.14 73.01 11.77
CA PRO A 42 -5.57 74.05 12.62
C PRO A 42 -4.05 74.16 12.46
N TYR A 43 -3.33 73.09 12.40
CA TYR A 43 -1.87 73.02 12.24
C TYR A 43 -1.43 73.51 10.84
N LEU A 44 -2.22 73.25 9.83
CA LEU A 44 -2.00 73.66 8.46
C LEU A 44 -2.20 75.20 8.36
N LYS A 45 -3.27 75.70 8.96
CA LYS A 45 -3.54 77.18 9.03
C LYS A 45 -2.45 77.92 9.77
N GLU A 46 -2.01 77.46 10.92
CA GLU A 46 -0.93 78.00 11.68
C GLU A 46 0.40 78.05 10.89
N ALA A 47 0.69 76.99 10.12
CA ALA A 47 1.85 76.96 9.23
C ALA A 47 1.76 78.05 8.14
N MET A 48 0.58 78.22 7.55
CA MET A 48 0.33 79.27 6.55
C MET A 48 0.49 80.70 7.16
N GLU A 49 -0.03 80.91 8.36
CA GLU A 49 0.12 82.21 9.07
C GLU A 49 1.58 82.53 9.41
N ARG A 50 2.36 81.56 9.85
CA ARG A 50 3.78 81.70 10.10
C ARG A 50 4.57 82.02 8.82
N LEU A 51 4.23 81.35 7.69
CA LEU A 51 4.85 81.71 6.41
C LEU A 51 4.44 83.10 5.92
N ALA A 52 3.19 83.51 6.13
CA ALA A 52 2.71 84.85 5.77
C ALA A 52 3.38 85.93 6.57
N ALA A 53 3.74 85.66 7.85
CA ALA A 53 4.47 86.61 8.71
C ALA A 53 5.95 86.83 8.29
N LEU A 54 6.52 85.88 7.54
CA LEU A 54 7.84 86.05 6.94
C LEU A 54 7.70 86.90 5.68
N LYS A 55 8.01 88.17 5.79
CA LYS A 55 8.09 89.15 4.66
C LYS A 55 9.29 88.81 3.76
N TRP A 56 9.10 87.81 2.88
CA TRP A 56 10.09 87.45 1.85
C TRP A 56 9.74 88.24 0.57
N GLU A 57 10.63 89.06 0.12
CA GLU A 57 10.59 89.53 -1.27
C GLU A 57 10.84 88.30 -2.17
N LYS A 58 9.92 88.07 -3.07
CA LYS A 58 10.07 86.93 -4.02
C LYS A 58 11.37 87.12 -4.81
N PRO A 59 12.38 86.21 -4.67
CA PRO A 59 13.50 86.27 -5.59
C PRO A 59 12.97 85.94 -6.97
N VAL A 60 13.01 86.84 -7.92
CA VAL A 60 12.67 86.60 -9.32
C VAL A 60 13.84 85.82 -9.92
N LEU A 61 13.80 84.53 -9.87
CA LEU A 61 14.76 83.68 -10.57
C LEU A 61 14.56 83.82 -12.09
N PRO A 62 15.65 83.87 -12.87
CA PRO A 62 15.56 83.96 -14.32
C PRO A 62 14.76 82.73 -14.85
N PRO A 63 13.91 82.89 -15.88
CA PRO A 63 13.05 81.80 -16.38
C PRO A 63 13.79 80.50 -16.68
N LYS A 64 15.04 80.59 -17.15
CA LYS A 64 15.88 79.40 -17.43
C LYS A 64 16.29 78.60 -16.18
N GLU A 65 16.42 79.25 -15.04
CA GLU A 65 16.76 78.54 -13.79
C GLU A 65 15.55 77.89 -13.17
N VAL A 66 14.36 78.46 -13.35
CA VAL A 66 13.09 77.87 -12.94
C VAL A 66 12.83 76.62 -13.75
N ASP A 67 12.99 76.64 -15.09
CA ASP A 67 12.82 75.51 -15.96
C ASP A 67 13.80 74.39 -15.64
N ASN A 68 15.06 74.69 -15.35
CA ASN A 68 16.05 73.69 -14.94
C ASN A 68 15.76 73.10 -13.55
N ALA A 69 15.21 73.88 -12.63
CA ALA A 69 14.79 73.40 -11.32
C ALA A 69 13.57 72.48 -11.47
N CYS A 70 12.57 72.77 -12.29
CA CYS A 70 11.42 71.99 -12.58
C CYS A 70 11.83 70.69 -13.25
N LEU A 71 12.72 70.68 -14.23
CA LEU A 71 13.21 69.42 -14.89
C LEU A 71 13.95 68.52 -13.90
N LYS A 72 14.77 69.05 -13.02
CA LYS A 72 15.45 68.28 -11.98
C LYS A 72 14.46 67.72 -10.97
N LEU A 73 13.41 68.38 -10.63
CA LEU A 73 12.36 67.99 -9.73
C LEU A 73 11.55 66.85 -10.37
N GLU A 74 11.16 66.99 -11.64
CA GLU A 74 10.46 65.93 -12.38
C GLU A 74 11.31 64.68 -12.49
N GLN A 75 12.60 64.80 -12.80
CA GLN A 75 13.51 63.65 -12.84
C GLN A 75 13.65 62.97 -11.47
N ALA A 76 13.73 63.74 -10.40
CA ALA A 76 13.80 63.20 -9.04
C ALA A 76 12.51 62.47 -8.63
N ILE A 77 11.35 63.00 -9.02
CA ILE A 77 10.05 62.35 -8.80
C ILE A 77 9.92 61.06 -9.60
N GLN A 78 10.32 61.08 -10.87
CA GLN A 78 10.31 59.87 -11.70
C GLN A 78 11.26 58.79 -11.19
N ASN A 79 12.45 59.16 -10.76
CA ASN A 79 13.43 58.26 -10.16
C ASN A 79 12.92 57.64 -8.84
N ARG A 80 12.26 58.42 -7.98
CA ARG A 80 11.61 57.89 -6.76
C ARG A 80 10.45 56.91 -7.10
N LYS A 81 9.61 57.25 -8.08
CA LYS A 81 8.52 56.37 -8.50
C LYS A 81 9.06 55.06 -9.08
N MET A 82 10.14 55.08 -9.87
CA MET A 82 10.76 53.87 -10.41
C MET A 82 11.45 53.04 -9.35
N SER A 83 12.11 53.62 -8.39
CA SER A 83 12.73 52.92 -7.24
C SER A 83 11.70 52.24 -6.38
N GLN A 84 10.58 52.87 -6.06
CA GLN A 84 9.50 52.28 -5.27
C GLN A 84 8.81 51.13 -6.04
N ARG A 85 8.63 51.25 -7.37
CA ARG A 85 8.10 50.17 -8.20
C ARG A 85 9.03 48.95 -8.23
N LYS A 86 10.35 49.17 -8.35
CA LYS A 86 11.33 48.05 -8.32
C LYS A 86 11.33 47.34 -6.96
N HIS A 87 11.26 48.04 -5.85
CA HIS A 87 11.21 47.45 -4.51
C HIS A 87 9.92 46.65 -4.26
N ARG A 88 8.78 47.13 -4.78
CA ARG A 88 7.49 46.41 -4.67
C ARG A 88 7.46 45.18 -5.50
N LEU A 89 8.00 45.19 -6.72
CA LEU A 89 8.11 44.02 -7.59
C LEU A 89 9.10 42.99 -7.04
N TYR A 90 10.19 43.45 -6.41
CA TYR A 90 11.17 42.57 -5.78
C TYR A 90 10.57 41.83 -4.57
N LYS A 91 9.87 42.53 -3.69
CA LYS A 91 9.15 41.93 -2.56
C LYS A 91 8.08 40.94 -3.04
N MET A 92 7.32 41.27 -4.08
CA MET A 92 6.27 40.41 -4.61
C MET A 92 6.85 39.12 -5.26
N ARG A 93 8.01 39.20 -5.92
CA ARG A 93 8.72 38.01 -6.46
C ARG A 93 9.27 37.13 -5.34
N TRP A 94 9.74 37.68 -4.24
CA TRP A 94 10.21 36.88 -3.09
C TRP A 94 9.04 36.18 -2.36
N TRP A 95 7.92 36.85 -2.23
CA TRP A 95 6.72 36.27 -1.63
C TRP A 95 6.15 35.14 -2.50
N SER A 96 6.09 35.30 -3.82
CA SER A 96 5.63 34.25 -4.73
C SER A 96 6.60 33.06 -4.77
N ALA A 97 7.90 33.28 -4.69
CA ALA A 97 8.90 32.23 -4.59
C ALA A 97 8.79 31.46 -3.27
N SER A 98 8.52 32.16 -2.15
CA SER A 98 8.33 31.53 -0.84
C SER A 98 7.07 30.67 -0.77
N VAL A 99 5.96 31.14 -1.38
CA VAL A 99 4.71 30.36 -1.46
C VAL A 99 4.89 29.12 -2.35
N ALA A 100 5.56 29.26 -3.50
CA ALA A 100 5.86 28.14 -4.39
C ALA A 100 6.77 27.10 -3.70
N ALA A 101 7.79 27.55 -2.95
CA ALA A 101 8.64 26.66 -2.17
C ALA A 101 7.86 25.94 -1.04
N ALA A 102 6.95 26.65 -0.35
CA ALA A 102 6.11 26.06 0.68
C ALA A 102 5.16 24.98 0.11
N ILE A 103 4.56 25.23 -1.07
CA ILE A 103 3.71 24.25 -1.77
C ILE A 103 4.54 23.04 -2.21
N LEU A 104 5.74 23.25 -2.73
CA LEU A 104 6.66 22.16 -3.10
C LEU A 104 7.08 21.32 -1.90
N ILE A 105 7.41 21.98 -0.77
CA ILE A 105 7.74 21.26 0.48
C ILE A 105 6.53 20.49 0.99
N LEU A 106 5.33 21.08 0.96
CA LEU A 106 4.10 20.39 1.35
C LEU A 106 3.82 19.20 0.44
N PHE A 107 4.00 19.35 -0.87
CA PHE A 107 3.84 18.26 -1.82
C PHE A 107 4.84 17.12 -1.59
N VAL A 108 6.12 17.47 -1.36
CA VAL A 108 7.16 16.48 -1.02
C VAL A 108 6.86 15.82 0.33
N LEU A 109 6.41 16.58 1.34
CA LEU A 109 6.01 16.01 2.63
C LEU A 109 4.81 15.07 2.50
N VAL A 110 3.80 15.42 1.72
CA VAL A 110 2.66 14.54 1.43
C VAL A 110 3.11 13.28 0.69
N GLU A 111 3.99 13.41 -0.32
CA GLU A 111 4.56 12.25 -1.02
C GLU A 111 5.41 11.36 -0.10
N VAL A 112 6.22 11.96 0.78
CA VAL A 112 7.04 11.22 1.76
C VAL A 112 6.14 10.53 2.79
N ILE A 113 5.12 11.20 3.30
CA ILE A 113 4.17 10.61 4.27
C ILE A 113 3.36 9.48 3.61
N TRP A 114 2.90 9.67 2.37
CA TRP A 114 2.18 8.62 1.64
C TRP A 114 3.05 7.42 1.26
N LYS A 115 4.33 7.64 0.92
CA LYS A 115 5.30 6.55 0.67
C LYS A 115 5.83 5.91 1.95
N SER A 116 5.70 6.58 3.10
CA SER A 116 6.18 6.10 4.40
C SER A 116 5.13 5.38 5.23
N ALA A 117 3.89 5.20 4.72
CA ALA A 117 2.98 4.25 5.33
C ALA A 117 3.67 2.87 5.29
N PRO A 118 3.97 2.24 6.44
CA PRO A 118 4.63 0.94 6.44
C PRO A 118 3.77 0.00 5.60
N ALA A 119 4.32 -0.51 4.50
CA ALA A 119 3.66 -1.56 3.73
C ALA A 119 3.47 -2.73 4.68
N ILE A 120 2.21 -3.09 4.95
CA ILE A 120 1.91 -4.26 5.79
C ILE A 120 2.56 -5.46 5.11
N ASP A 121 3.47 -6.12 5.80
CA ASP A 121 4.05 -7.37 5.32
C ASP A 121 3.04 -8.52 5.56
N TYR A 122 2.13 -8.66 4.63
CA TYR A 122 1.12 -9.72 4.69
C TYR A 122 1.71 -11.12 4.74
N LEU A 123 2.92 -11.34 4.21
CA LEU A 123 3.59 -12.63 4.28
C LEU A 123 4.09 -12.93 5.70
N ALA A 124 4.43 -11.91 6.48
CA ALA A 124 4.73 -12.07 7.90
C ALA A 124 3.50 -12.48 8.72
N LEU A 125 2.30 -12.00 8.34
CA LEU A 125 1.04 -12.37 8.99
C LEU A 125 0.64 -13.85 8.78
N LEU A 126 1.20 -14.53 7.76
CA LEU A 126 1.01 -15.97 7.55
C LEU A 126 1.77 -16.83 8.57
N GLN A 127 2.67 -16.25 9.36
CA GLN A 127 3.41 -17.02 10.37
C GLN A 127 2.49 -17.41 11.53
N VAL A 128 2.41 -18.69 11.80
CA VAL A 128 1.61 -19.28 12.87
C VAL A 128 2.46 -20.31 13.61
N ASN A 129 2.30 -20.40 14.91
CA ASN A 129 3.00 -21.40 15.73
C ASN A 129 2.47 -22.81 15.41
N ASP A 130 3.35 -23.80 15.40
CA ASP A 130 3.02 -25.21 15.15
C ASP A 130 1.93 -25.73 16.12
N SER A 131 1.87 -25.22 17.34
CA SER A 131 0.86 -25.59 18.33
C SER A 131 -0.58 -25.31 17.85
N VAL A 132 -0.77 -24.29 17.01
CA VAL A 132 -2.08 -23.94 16.46
C VAL A 132 -2.50 -25.00 15.44
N PHE A 133 -1.59 -25.44 14.56
CA PHE A 133 -1.87 -26.51 13.60
C PHE A 133 -2.18 -27.85 14.28
N MET A 134 -1.50 -28.13 15.40
CA MET A 134 -1.71 -29.38 16.16
C MET A 134 -2.97 -29.35 17.05
N SER A 135 -3.63 -28.20 17.19
CA SER A 135 -4.83 -28.04 18.02
C SER A 135 -6.02 -28.88 17.55
N GLY A 136 -6.02 -29.32 16.26
CA GLY A 136 -7.13 -30.01 15.64
C GLY A 136 -8.38 -29.16 15.40
N LYS A 137 -8.26 -27.82 15.58
CA LYS A 137 -9.36 -26.85 15.45
C LYS A 137 -8.99 -25.79 14.42
N THR A 138 -9.84 -25.63 13.40
CA THR A 138 -9.69 -24.53 12.44
C THR A 138 -10.07 -23.23 13.09
N GLN A 139 -9.26 -22.18 12.91
CA GLN A 139 -9.43 -20.88 13.55
C GLN A 139 -9.56 -19.76 12.52
N LEU A 140 -10.53 -18.88 12.73
CA LEU A 140 -10.72 -17.67 11.95
C LEU A 140 -10.36 -16.45 12.80
N PHE A 141 -9.43 -15.63 12.30
CA PHE A 141 -9.05 -14.35 12.87
C PHE A 141 -9.51 -13.22 11.95
N VAL A 142 -9.94 -12.12 12.54
CA VAL A 142 -10.22 -10.86 11.87
C VAL A 142 -9.31 -9.82 12.51
N ASP A 143 -8.48 -9.14 11.72
CA ASP A 143 -7.46 -8.19 12.21
C ASP A 143 -6.62 -8.74 13.36
N ASP A 144 -6.11 -9.97 13.19
CA ASP A 144 -5.33 -10.73 14.18
C ASP A 144 -6.06 -11.08 15.50
N GLN A 145 -7.34 -10.79 15.63
CA GLN A 145 -8.15 -11.20 16.75
C GLN A 145 -8.90 -12.49 16.45
N LEU A 146 -8.81 -13.50 17.32
CA LEU A 146 -9.53 -14.75 17.17
C LEU A 146 -11.05 -14.48 17.23
N LYS A 147 -11.74 -14.68 16.11
CA LYS A 147 -13.20 -14.50 16.00
C LYS A 147 -13.93 -15.79 16.26
N GLU A 148 -13.49 -16.90 15.66
CA GLU A 148 -14.22 -18.16 15.72
C GLU A 148 -13.27 -19.37 15.67
N THR A 149 -13.71 -20.48 16.26
CA THR A 149 -13.00 -21.76 16.26
C THR A 149 -13.96 -22.88 15.84
N PHE A 150 -13.54 -23.70 14.89
CA PHE A 150 -14.34 -24.78 14.31
C PHE A 150 -13.75 -26.15 14.66
N GLU A 151 -14.58 -27.03 15.19
CA GLU A 151 -14.20 -28.42 15.53
C GLU A 151 -14.15 -29.32 14.29
N GLY A 152 -14.94 -29.01 13.26
CA GLY A 152 -15.07 -29.76 12.02
C GLY A 152 -14.35 -29.12 10.84
N ASN A 153 -14.77 -29.49 9.63
CA ASN A 153 -14.36 -28.89 8.37
C ASN A 153 -15.36 -27.77 8.02
N PRO A 154 -15.03 -26.49 8.27
CA PRO A 154 -15.97 -25.40 8.02
C PRO A 154 -16.15 -25.15 6.52
N ASP A 155 -17.39 -24.76 6.16
CA ASP A 155 -17.74 -24.18 4.87
C ASP A 155 -18.16 -22.72 5.10
N LEU A 156 -17.26 -21.79 4.84
CA LEU A 156 -17.39 -20.38 5.17
C LEU A 156 -17.89 -19.63 3.95
N ALA A 157 -19.13 -19.17 3.99
CA ALA A 157 -19.68 -18.29 2.96
C ALA A 157 -19.45 -16.83 3.32
N TYR A 158 -19.17 -16.00 2.31
CA TYR A 158 -18.96 -14.55 2.46
C TYR A 158 -20.06 -13.85 3.28
N ASP A 159 -21.35 -14.15 3.01
CA ASP A 159 -22.49 -13.51 3.67
C ASP A 159 -22.52 -13.76 5.19
N GLN A 160 -21.86 -14.81 5.67
CA GLN A 160 -21.75 -15.12 7.10
C GLN A 160 -20.60 -14.39 7.79
N MET A 161 -19.62 -13.90 7.02
CA MET A 161 -18.39 -13.27 7.51
C MET A 161 -18.46 -11.74 7.48
N ALA A 162 -19.35 -11.17 6.62
CA ALA A 162 -19.37 -9.75 6.29
C ALA A 162 -20.15 -8.86 7.28
N THR A 163 -20.75 -9.40 8.34
CA THR A 163 -21.78 -8.68 9.13
C THR A 163 -21.25 -7.52 9.97
N ASP A 164 -19.93 -7.38 10.20
CA ASP A 164 -19.37 -6.32 11.05
C ASP A 164 -18.01 -5.76 10.57
N ALA A 165 -17.55 -6.10 9.36
CA ALA A 165 -16.21 -5.75 8.93
C ALA A 165 -16.17 -4.37 8.23
N GLY A 166 -15.27 -3.48 8.68
CA GLY A 166 -14.96 -2.20 8.04
C GLY A 166 -14.20 -2.35 6.72
N GLU A 167 -14.05 -1.27 5.95
CA GLU A 167 -13.20 -1.26 4.75
C GLU A 167 -11.73 -1.50 5.13
N GLY A 168 -11.09 -2.51 4.51
CA GLY A 168 -9.67 -2.80 4.66
C GLY A 168 -9.33 -3.92 5.66
N GLU A 169 -10.32 -4.57 6.28
CA GLU A 169 -10.11 -5.69 7.19
C GLU A 169 -9.70 -6.97 6.45
N PHE A 170 -8.78 -7.73 7.07
CA PHE A 170 -8.31 -9.01 6.57
C PHE A 170 -8.77 -10.16 7.46
N ASN A 171 -9.23 -11.22 6.80
CA ASN A 171 -9.51 -12.50 7.43
C ASN A 171 -8.29 -13.40 7.32
N LYS A 172 -7.87 -14.02 8.43
CA LYS A 172 -6.83 -15.06 8.48
C LYS A 172 -7.46 -16.37 8.93
N LEU A 173 -7.54 -17.32 8.02
CA LEU A 173 -8.00 -18.67 8.29
C LEU A 173 -6.80 -19.59 8.50
N VAL A 174 -6.73 -20.21 9.66
CA VAL A 174 -5.71 -21.24 10.00
C VAL A 174 -6.38 -22.59 10.04
N VAL A 175 -6.09 -23.43 9.05
CA VAL A 175 -6.62 -24.80 8.94
C VAL A 175 -5.66 -25.73 9.66
N SER A 176 -6.11 -26.33 10.76
CA SER A 176 -5.28 -27.25 11.54
C SER A 176 -5.00 -28.56 10.79
N TYR A 177 -3.98 -29.27 11.22
CA TYR A 177 -3.77 -30.64 10.78
C TYR A 177 -4.99 -31.51 11.09
N GLY A 178 -5.31 -32.44 10.20
CA GLY A 178 -6.50 -33.29 10.28
C GLY A 178 -7.80 -32.56 9.89
N LYS A 179 -7.73 -31.35 9.37
CA LYS A 179 -8.89 -30.56 8.95
C LYS A 179 -8.71 -30.03 7.53
N CYS A 180 -9.83 -29.79 6.87
CA CYS A 180 -9.91 -29.04 5.62
C CYS A 180 -10.94 -27.92 5.80
N ALA A 181 -10.88 -26.88 5.00
CA ALA A 181 -11.87 -25.81 5.02
C ALA A 181 -12.29 -25.45 3.59
N ARG A 182 -13.52 -24.96 3.45
CA ARG A 182 -13.98 -24.33 2.22
C ARG A 182 -14.32 -22.88 2.50
N VAL A 183 -13.94 -21.98 1.59
CA VAL A 183 -14.21 -20.55 1.69
C VAL A 183 -14.79 -20.07 0.37
N THR A 184 -15.89 -19.32 0.42
CA THR A 184 -16.41 -18.57 -0.72
C THR A 184 -16.15 -17.08 -0.48
N LEU A 185 -15.34 -16.44 -1.35
CA LEU A 185 -14.96 -15.04 -1.25
C LEU A 185 -16.07 -14.12 -1.76
N CYS A 186 -15.92 -12.79 -1.50
CA CYS A 186 -16.90 -11.78 -1.89
C CYS A 186 -17.17 -11.67 -3.40
N ASP A 187 -16.24 -12.14 -4.26
CA ASP A 187 -16.39 -12.19 -5.71
C ASP A 187 -16.98 -13.51 -6.23
N GLY A 188 -17.37 -14.43 -5.33
CA GLY A 188 -17.86 -15.75 -5.64
C GLY A 188 -16.77 -16.78 -5.92
N THR A 189 -15.48 -16.43 -5.81
CA THR A 189 -14.35 -17.36 -5.92
C THR A 189 -14.43 -18.40 -4.79
N LYS A 190 -14.24 -19.68 -5.13
CA LYS A 190 -14.29 -20.78 -4.17
C LYS A 190 -12.89 -21.33 -3.91
N ILE A 191 -12.55 -21.51 -2.65
CA ILE A 191 -11.27 -22.04 -2.20
C ILE A 191 -11.52 -23.27 -1.32
N TRP A 192 -10.83 -24.35 -1.60
CA TRP A 192 -10.66 -25.49 -0.70
C TRP A 192 -9.26 -25.39 -0.12
N ALA A 193 -9.15 -25.31 1.18
CA ALA A 193 -7.89 -25.23 1.91
C ALA A 193 -7.60 -26.57 2.60
N ASN A 194 -6.43 -27.13 2.32
CA ASN A 194 -5.98 -28.40 2.87
C ASN A 194 -5.40 -28.24 4.29
N ALA A 195 -5.17 -29.34 4.96
CA ALA A 195 -4.62 -29.40 6.32
C ALA A 195 -3.27 -28.67 6.42
N GLY A 196 -3.09 -27.86 7.46
CA GLY A 196 -1.88 -27.06 7.68
C GLY A 196 -1.81 -25.80 6.83
N THR A 197 -2.92 -25.31 6.27
CA THR A 197 -2.95 -24.11 5.42
C THR A 197 -3.28 -22.88 6.25
N VAL A 198 -2.55 -21.78 5.97
CA VAL A 198 -2.90 -20.42 6.38
C VAL A 198 -3.32 -19.65 5.15
N LEU A 199 -4.53 -19.10 5.17
CA LEU A 199 -5.11 -18.30 4.12
C LEU A 199 -5.43 -16.90 4.66
N LEU A 200 -4.83 -15.86 4.06
CA LEU A 200 -5.13 -14.47 4.38
C LEU A 200 -5.83 -13.83 3.18
N TYR A 201 -7.00 -13.28 3.38
CA TYR A 201 -7.81 -12.66 2.33
C TYR A 201 -8.59 -11.46 2.87
N PRO A 202 -8.80 -10.41 2.07
CA PRO A 202 -9.56 -9.25 2.49
C PRO A 202 -11.06 -9.55 2.53
N THR A 203 -11.79 -8.84 3.37
CA THR A 203 -13.26 -8.89 3.39
C THR A 203 -13.83 -8.41 2.05
N HIS A 204 -13.25 -7.35 1.47
CA HIS A 204 -13.59 -6.83 0.14
C HIS A 204 -12.32 -6.62 -0.68
N PHE A 205 -12.36 -6.95 -1.96
CA PHE A 205 -11.23 -6.70 -2.84
C PHE A 205 -11.14 -5.24 -3.27
N GLU A 206 -9.92 -4.73 -3.38
CA GLU A 206 -9.62 -3.42 -3.99
C GLU A 206 -10.16 -3.30 -5.42
N ASP A 207 -10.34 -2.09 -5.94
CA ASP A 207 -10.90 -1.86 -7.28
C ASP A 207 -10.10 -2.47 -8.43
N LYS A 208 -8.76 -2.51 -8.32
CA LYS A 208 -7.86 -2.87 -9.43
C LYS A 208 -7.39 -4.31 -9.42
N LYS A 209 -7.47 -5.01 -8.30
CA LYS A 209 -6.97 -6.38 -8.14
C LYS A 209 -7.74 -7.15 -7.08
N ARG A 210 -7.69 -8.48 -7.17
CA ARG A 210 -8.15 -9.42 -6.15
C ARG A 210 -6.92 -10.14 -5.63
N GLU A 211 -6.52 -9.89 -4.39
CA GLU A 211 -5.26 -10.41 -3.86
C GLU A 211 -5.50 -11.20 -2.57
N ILE A 212 -4.88 -12.38 -2.49
CA ILE A 212 -4.87 -13.24 -1.31
C ILE A 212 -3.45 -13.75 -1.05
N TYR A 213 -3.20 -14.22 0.17
CA TYR A 213 -1.90 -14.74 0.58
C TYR A 213 -2.07 -16.13 1.15
N VAL A 214 -1.16 -17.05 0.81
CA VAL A 214 -1.26 -18.46 1.14
C VAL A 214 0.08 -19.00 1.63
N ASP A 215 0.04 -19.72 2.75
CA ASP A 215 1.07 -20.66 3.18
C ASP A 215 0.38 -22.02 3.38
N GLY A 216 0.61 -22.99 2.51
CA GLY A 216 -0.11 -24.24 2.53
C GLY A 216 -0.56 -24.74 1.15
N GLU A 217 -1.64 -25.49 1.12
CA GLU A 217 -2.21 -26.03 -0.11
C GLU A 217 -3.66 -25.64 -0.29
N ILE A 218 -3.98 -25.08 -1.45
CA ILE A 218 -5.33 -24.73 -1.85
C ILE A 218 -5.66 -25.24 -3.24
N TYR A 219 -6.89 -25.72 -3.43
CA TYR A 219 -7.54 -25.75 -4.72
C TYR A 219 -8.45 -24.54 -4.83
N ILE A 220 -8.40 -23.85 -5.95
CA ILE A 220 -9.17 -22.63 -6.14
C ILE A 220 -9.89 -22.63 -7.47
N ASP A 221 -11.15 -22.18 -7.45
CA ASP A 221 -11.98 -21.95 -8.61
C ASP A 221 -12.32 -20.47 -8.68
N VAL A 222 -11.54 -19.72 -9.48
CA VAL A 222 -11.60 -18.26 -9.53
C VAL A 222 -12.71 -17.80 -10.45
N THR A 223 -13.60 -16.97 -9.94
CA THR A 223 -14.66 -16.32 -10.72
C THR A 223 -14.04 -15.46 -11.85
N PRO A 224 -14.46 -15.70 -13.13
CA PRO A 224 -13.92 -14.95 -14.27
C PRO A 224 -14.15 -13.44 -14.18
N ASN A 225 -13.06 -12.67 -14.25
CA ASN A 225 -13.10 -11.21 -14.36
C ASN A 225 -11.81 -10.72 -15.05
N PRO A 226 -11.84 -10.44 -16.37
CA PRO A 226 -10.66 -9.99 -17.13
C PRO A 226 -10.15 -8.62 -16.73
N GLU A 227 -11.03 -7.74 -16.21
CA GLU A 227 -10.64 -6.36 -15.85
C GLU A 227 -9.98 -6.29 -14.46
N LYS A 228 -10.26 -7.28 -13.59
CA LYS A 228 -9.76 -7.30 -12.22
C LYS A 228 -9.02 -8.61 -11.94
N PRO A 229 -7.71 -8.69 -12.19
CA PRO A 229 -6.93 -9.91 -12.04
C PRO A 229 -6.96 -10.42 -10.60
N PHE A 230 -6.93 -11.76 -10.47
CA PHE A 230 -6.79 -12.44 -9.19
C PHE A 230 -5.33 -12.83 -8.98
N ILE A 231 -4.78 -12.49 -7.82
CA ILE A 231 -3.37 -12.67 -7.49
C ILE A 231 -3.26 -13.48 -6.19
N ILE A 232 -2.52 -14.59 -6.26
CA ILE A 232 -2.13 -15.32 -5.06
C ILE A 232 -0.66 -15.06 -4.79
N LYS A 233 -0.33 -14.67 -3.58
CA LYS A 233 1.05 -14.51 -3.11
C LYS A 233 1.39 -15.57 -2.08
N THR A 234 2.56 -16.16 -2.24
CA THR A 234 3.18 -17.08 -1.28
C THR A 234 4.55 -16.55 -0.89
N SER A 235 5.27 -17.23 0.01
CA SER A 235 6.64 -16.86 0.36
C SER A 235 7.60 -16.86 -0.84
N ASP A 236 7.35 -17.74 -1.83
CA ASP A 236 8.35 -18.04 -2.86
C ASP A 236 7.86 -17.79 -4.29
N MET A 237 6.57 -17.57 -4.50
CA MET A 237 6.02 -17.36 -5.85
C MET A 237 4.77 -16.49 -5.84
N GLY A 238 4.49 -15.87 -6.99
CA GLY A 238 3.25 -15.16 -7.28
C GLY A 238 2.46 -15.87 -8.39
N VAL A 239 1.13 -15.96 -8.26
CA VAL A 239 0.25 -16.58 -9.25
C VAL A 239 -0.81 -15.59 -9.68
N LYS A 240 -0.93 -15.32 -10.98
CA LYS A 240 -1.89 -14.35 -11.53
C LYS A 240 -2.82 -15.02 -12.54
N VAL A 241 -4.12 -14.80 -12.36
CA VAL A 241 -5.17 -15.38 -13.20
C VAL A 241 -6.30 -14.38 -13.46
N LEU A 242 -7.18 -14.70 -14.43
CA LEU A 242 -8.37 -13.90 -14.76
C LEU A 242 -9.69 -14.68 -14.54
N GLY A 243 -9.62 -16.01 -14.35
CA GLY A 243 -10.76 -16.90 -14.21
C GLY A 243 -10.31 -18.31 -14.53
N THR A 244 -9.98 -19.12 -13.53
CA THR A 244 -9.14 -20.30 -13.70
C THR A 244 -9.34 -21.22 -12.51
N SER A 245 -9.35 -22.53 -12.76
CA SER A 245 -9.35 -23.55 -11.69
C SER A 245 -7.98 -24.21 -11.63
N PHE A 246 -7.34 -24.22 -10.46
CA PHE A 246 -5.99 -24.77 -10.29
C PHE A 246 -5.70 -25.13 -8.82
N ASN A 247 -4.64 -25.91 -8.61
CA ASN A 247 -4.09 -26.22 -7.30
C ASN A 247 -2.78 -25.47 -7.06
N VAL A 248 -2.60 -24.96 -5.87
CA VAL A 248 -1.35 -24.37 -5.39
C VAL A 248 -0.93 -25.11 -4.13
N SER A 249 0.29 -25.69 -4.14
CA SER A 249 0.92 -26.26 -2.95
C SER A 249 2.19 -25.47 -2.64
N ALA A 250 2.15 -24.69 -1.56
CA ALA A 250 3.21 -23.75 -1.20
C ALA A 250 3.42 -23.70 0.33
N TYR A 251 3.49 -24.85 0.98
CA TYR A 251 3.86 -24.93 2.39
C TYR A 251 5.28 -24.42 2.59
N ARG A 252 5.49 -23.52 3.53
CA ARG A 252 6.79 -22.90 3.80
C ARG A 252 7.88 -23.93 4.11
N GLU A 253 7.55 -24.98 4.85
CA GLU A 253 8.48 -26.04 5.23
C GLU A 253 8.75 -27.08 4.13
N ASP A 254 8.05 -27.04 3.00
CA ASP A 254 8.29 -27.93 1.87
C ASP A 254 9.39 -27.36 0.97
N VAL A 255 10.28 -28.23 0.50
CA VAL A 255 11.36 -27.83 -0.40
C VAL A 255 10.83 -27.46 -1.78
N GLU A 256 9.81 -28.18 -2.25
CA GLU A 256 9.18 -27.94 -3.55
C GLU A 256 7.83 -27.24 -3.38
N LYS A 257 7.62 -26.17 -4.15
CA LYS A 257 6.33 -25.48 -4.30
C LYS A 257 5.80 -25.76 -5.69
N SER A 258 4.48 -25.87 -5.86
CA SER A 258 3.91 -26.20 -7.16
C SER A 258 2.58 -25.52 -7.44
N VAL A 259 2.31 -25.30 -8.72
CA VAL A 259 1.02 -24.89 -9.27
C VAL A 259 0.62 -25.84 -10.36
N VAL A 260 -0.56 -26.44 -10.25
CA VAL A 260 -1.10 -27.38 -11.25
C VAL A 260 -2.38 -26.81 -11.85
N LEU A 261 -2.38 -26.62 -13.16
CA LEU A 261 -3.48 -26.00 -13.87
C LEU A 261 -4.52 -27.02 -14.34
N VAL A 262 -5.77 -26.80 -13.95
CA VAL A 262 -6.93 -27.60 -14.36
C VAL A 262 -7.59 -27.00 -15.60
N THR A 263 -8.06 -25.75 -15.52
CA THR A 263 -8.72 -25.05 -16.62
C THR A 263 -8.27 -23.60 -16.67
N GLY A 264 -8.26 -23.00 -17.86
CA GLY A 264 -7.95 -21.60 -18.08
C GLY A 264 -6.48 -21.33 -18.39
N LYS A 265 -5.91 -20.26 -17.85
CA LYS A 265 -4.51 -19.83 -18.03
C LYS A 265 -3.98 -19.25 -16.74
N VAL A 266 -2.77 -19.60 -16.39
CA VAL A 266 -2.07 -19.10 -15.20
C VAL A 266 -0.73 -18.50 -15.60
N GLU A 267 -0.40 -17.33 -15.04
CA GLU A 267 0.93 -16.77 -15.07
C GLU A 267 1.55 -16.92 -13.68
N VAL A 268 2.66 -17.65 -13.59
CA VAL A 268 3.40 -17.87 -12.35
C VAL A 268 4.68 -17.07 -12.40
N THR A 269 4.93 -16.27 -11.37
CA THR A 269 6.19 -15.55 -11.15
C THR A 269 6.99 -16.29 -10.08
N ALA A 270 8.15 -16.79 -10.46
CA ALA A 270 9.07 -17.53 -9.60
C ALA A 270 9.81 -16.60 -8.62
N SER A 271 10.50 -17.15 -7.62
CA SER A 271 11.31 -16.42 -6.63
C SER A 271 12.40 -15.56 -7.26
N ASN A 272 12.97 -15.97 -8.40
CA ASN A 272 13.98 -15.24 -9.15
C ASN A 272 13.40 -14.06 -9.99
N GLY A 273 12.08 -13.83 -9.93
CA GLY A 273 11.38 -12.77 -10.66
C GLY A 273 10.98 -13.14 -12.10
N GLU A 274 11.35 -14.33 -12.61
CA GLU A 274 10.93 -14.79 -13.92
C GLU A 274 9.46 -15.18 -13.91
N SER A 275 8.73 -14.87 -14.99
CA SER A 275 7.33 -15.25 -15.15
C SER A 275 7.15 -16.23 -16.28
N VAL A 276 6.36 -17.28 -16.04
CA VAL A 276 6.02 -18.30 -17.01
C VAL A 276 4.51 -18.50 -17.06
N ARG A 277 3.98 -18.75 -18.27
CA ARG A 277 2.57 -19.11 -18.47
C ARG A 277 2.44 -20.61 -18.63
N ILE A 278 1.51 -21.18 -17.90
CA ILE A 278 1.18 -22.60 -17.94
C ILE A 278 -0.23 -22.81 -18.52
N LEU A 279 -0.40 -23.96 -19.14
CA LEU A 279 -1.63 -24.40 -19.83
C LEU A 279 -2.26 -25.57 -19.05
N PRO A 280 -3.51 -25.95 -19.32
CA PRO A 280 -4.14 -27.10 -18.68
C PRO A 280 -3.28 -28.37 -18.75
N ASN A 281 -3.22 -29.09 -17.63
CA ASN A 281 -2.35 -30.26 -17.36
C ASN A 281 -0.85 -29.93 -17.25
N ASP A 282 -0.46 -28.65 -17.24
CA ASP A 282 0.89 -28.26 -16.83
C ASP A 282 0.97 -28.17 -15.31
N ARG A 283 2.12 -28.60 -14.79
CA ARG A 283 2.58 -28.32 -13.44
C ARG A 283 3.81 -27.42 -13.51
N PHE A 284 3.72 -26.25 -12.91
CA PHE A 284 4.89 -25.49 -12.49
C PHE A 284 5.35 -26.05 -11.15
N ARG A 285 6.64 -26.33 -11.00
CA ARG A 285 7.27 -26.67 -9.72
C ARG A 285 8.55 -25.92 -9.54
N GLN A 286 8.76 -25.39 -8.35
CA GLN A 286 9.94 -24.63 -7.97
C GLN A 286 10.57 -25.25 -6.73
N SER A 287 11.90 -25.41 -6.78
CA SER A 287 12.72 -25.77 -5.64
C SER A 287 13.89 -24.79 -5.58
N THR A 288 14.01 -24.05 -4.48
CA THR A 288 14.94 -22.92 -4.35
C THR A 288 14.72 -21.90 -5.49
N ASP A 289 15.74 -21.57 -6.29
CA ASP A 289 15.68 -20.54 -7.35
C ASP A 289 15.44 -21.11 -8.76
N LYS A 290 15.23 -22.44 -8.87
CA LYS A 290 14.99 -23.09 -10.15
C LYS A 290 13.56 -23.60 -10.23
N TYR A 291 12.96 -23.40 -11.39
CA TYR A 291 11.66 -23.97 -11.70
C TYR A 291 11.68 -24.86 -12.93
N VAL A 292 10.71 -25.74 -13.02
CA VAL A 292 10.46 -26.63 -14.15
C VAL A 292 8.97 -26.63 -14.44
N VAL A 293 8.60 -26.70 -15.72
CA VAL A 293 7.23 -26.92 -16.15
C VAL A 293 7.15 -28.28 -16.84
N ASP A 294 6.28 -29.17 -16.34
CA ASP A 294 6.08 -30.50 -16.88
C ASP A 294 4.57 -30.84 -17.02
N LYS A 295 4.24 -31.84 -17.84
CA LYS A 295 2.88 -32.34 -17.97
C LYS A 295 2.59 -33.36 -16.89
N VAL A 296 1.41 -33.24 -16.27
CA VAL A 296 0.99 -34.13 -15.19
C VAL A 296 -0.45 -34.60 -15.39
N ASN A 297 -0.82 -35.65 -14.69
CA ASN A 297 -2.21 -35.99 -14.49
C ASN A 297 -2.75 -35.11 -13.35
N VAL A 298 -3.67 -34.20 -13.67
CA VAL A 298 -4.25 -33.25 -12.72
C VAL A 298 -4.89 -33.93 -11.52
N GLU A 299 -5.52 -35.11 -11.73
CA GLU A 299 -6.18 -35.88 -10.66
C GLU A 299 -5.22 -36.17 -9.49
N ASP A 300 -3.94 -36.41 -9.76
CA ASP A 300 -2.94 -36.70 -8.74
C ASP A 300 -2.68 -35.50 -7.77
N TYR A 301 -3.14 -34.30 -8.13
CA TYR A 301 -2.93 -33.06 -7.37
C TYR A 301 -4.21 -32.45 -6.81
N VAL A 302 -5.39 -32.88 -7.30
CA VAL A 302 -6.66 -32.24 -6.89
C VAL A 302 -7.61 -33.18 -6.17
N SER A 303 -7.33 -34.51 -6.21
CA SER A 303 -8.22 -35.55 -5.63
C SER A 303 -8.35 -35.48 -4.10
N TRP A 304 -7.41 -34.79 -3.42
CA TRP A 304 -7.45 -34.62 -1.97
C TRP A 304 -8.71 -33.91 -1.50
N LYS A 305 -9.22 -32.93 -2.28
CA LYS A 305 -10.47 -32.22 -1.97
C LYS A 305 -11.72 -33.13 -1.96
N GLU A 306 -11.60 -34.34 -2.52
CA GLU A 306 -12.63 -35.34 -2.56
C GLU A 306 -12.32 -36.55 -1.65
N GLY A 307 -11.38 -36.37 -0.69
CA GLY A 307 -11.01 -37.43 0.24
C GLY A 307 -10.17 -38.55 -0.38
N ARG A 308 -9.48 -38.30 -1.48
CA ARG A 308 -8.62 -39.29 -2.16
C ARG A 308 -7.21 -38.72 -2.33
N LEU A 309 -6.20 -39.56 -2.22
CA LEU A 309 -4.81 -39.21 -2.52
C LEU A 309 -4.32 -40.11 -3.66
N SER A 310 -4.08 -39.51 -4.82
CA SER A 310 -3.51 -40.19 -5.99
C SER A 310 -2.07 -39.73 -6.20
N PHE A 311 -1.18 -40.64 -6.52
CA PHE A 311 0.22 -40.33 -6.74
C PHE A 311 0.85 -41.28 -7.74
N LYS A 312 1.77 -40.77 -8.56
CA LYS A 312 2.48 -41.54 -9.57
C LYS A 312 3.95 -41.25 -9.54
N ASN A 313 4.76 -42.26 -9.29
CA ASN A 313 6.23 -42.11 -9.17
C ASN A 313 6.64 -40.98 -8.21
N THR A 314 5.91 -40.90 -7.09
CA THR A 314 6.12 -39.85 -6.07
C THR A 314 6.99 -40.39 -4.96
N GLU A 315 7.91 -39.58 -4.44
CA GLU A 315 8.75 -39.94 -3.31
C GLU A 315 7.92 -40.24 -2.06
N LEU A 316 8.20 -41.37 -1.43
CA LEU A 316 7.48 -41.86 -0.25
C LEU A 316 7.49 -40.82 0.89
N GLY A 317 8.62 -40.14 1.09
CA GLY A 317 8.73 -39.07 2.10
C GLY A 317 7.70 -37.93 1.90
N GLY A 318 7.44 -37.56 0.64
CA GLY A 318 6.41 -36.58 0.29
C GLY A 318 4.99 -37.06 0.60
N ILE A 319 4.69 -38.36 0.25
CA ILE A 319 3.41 -38.98 0.56
C ILE A 319 3.18 -39.05 2.08
N LEU A 320 4.18 -39.52 2.83
CA LEU A 320 4.10 -39.61 4.29
C LEU A 320 3.90 -38.26 4.96
N LYS A 321 4.50 -37.19 4.40
CA LYS A 321 4.32 -35.82 4.90
C LYS A 321 2.89 -35.32 4.67
N GLN A 322 2.29 -35.59 3.50
CA GLN A 322 0.88 -35.28 3.23
C GLN A 322 -0.06 -36.04 4.19
N LEU A 323 0.20 -37.33 4.41
CA LEU A 323 -0.58 -38.16 5.35
C LEU A 323 -0.42 -37.65 6.79
N SER A 324 0.78 -37.25 7.20
CA SER A 324 1.05 -36.66 8.53
C SER A 324 0.19 -35.42 8.78
N ARG A 325 0.09 -34.51 7.79
CA ARG A 325 -0.79 -33.32 7.88
C ARG A 325 -2.27 -33.70 7.88
N TYR A 326 -2.67 -34.60 6.97
CA TYR A 326 -4.08 -34.96 6.79
C TYR A 326 -4.67 -35.71 8.00
N TYR A 327 -3.90 -36.59 8.66
CA TYR A 327 -4.35 -37.34 9.83
C TYR A 327 -3.95 -36.71 11.17
N ASN A 328 -3.24 -35.58 11.18
CA ASN A 328 -2.68 -34.95 12.37
C ASN A 328 -1.84 -35.91 13.21
N VAL A 329 -0.97 -36.65 12.56
CA VAL A 329 -0.09 -37.66 13.20
C VAL A 329 1.38 -37.36 12.87
N ARG A 330 2.27 -37.75 13.73
CA ARG A 330 3.70 -37.67 13.47
C ARG A 330 4.19 -38.95 12.79
N ILE A 331 4.81 -38.78 11.63
CA ILE A 331 5.43 -39.89 10.87
C ILE A 331 6.91 -39.53 10.66
N ASP A 332 7.80 -40.29 11.29
CA ASP A 332 9.24 -40.15 11.15
C ASP A 332 9.72 -41.09 10.03
N TYR A 333 10.37 -40.55 9.03
CA TYR A 333 10.93 -41.27 7.87
C TYR A 333 12.33 -40.75 7.55
N ASP A 334 13.25 -41.68 7.26
CA ASP A 334 14.62 -41.29 6.86
C ASP A 334 14.62 -40.77 5.42
N LYS A 335 14.85 -39.48 5.29
CA LYS A 335 14.87 -38.71 4.02
C LYS A 335 16.01 -39.10 3.06
N GLN A 336 17.03 -39.84 3.52
CA GLN A 336 18.14 -40.27 2.65
C GLN A 336 17.73 -41.36 1.65
N GLN A 337 16.53 -41.87 1.77
CA GLN A 337 16.06 -43.02 1.00
C GLN A 337 15.04 -42.58 -0.06
N GLN A 338 15.45 -42.61 -1.33
CA GLN A 338 14.63 -42.25 -2.48
C GLN A 338 13.74 -43.42 -2.92
N ILE A 339 12.73 -43.78 -2.13
CA ILE A 339 11.70 -44.74 -2.56
C ILE A 339 10.59 -43.95 -3.23
N THR A 340 10.21 -44.38 -4.44
CA THR A 340 9.04 -43.83 -5.12
C THR A 340 7.89 -44.82 -5.12
N CYS A 341 6.68 -44.33 -4.98
CA CYS A 341 5.45 -45.11 -4.98
C CYS A 341 4.47 -44.59 -6.02
N SER A 342 3.57 -45.45 -6.46
CA SER A 342 2.42 -45.13 -7.29
C SER A 342 1.19 -45.81 -6.76
N GLY A 343 0.07 -45.10 -6.67
CA GLY A 343 -1.15 -45.67 -6.14
C GLY A 343 -2.25 -44.65 -5.90
N LYS A 344 -3.35 -45.16 -5.35
CA LYS A 344 -4.47 -44.34 -4.88
C LYS A 344 -4.85 -44.80 -3.47
N LEU A 345 -5.04 -43.84 -2.58
CA LEU A 345 -5.45 -44.08 -1.19
C LEU A 345 -6.81 -43.39 -0.97
N ASN A 346 -7.69 -44.06 -0.24
CA ASN A 346 -8.92 -43.45 0.23
C ASN A 346 -8.65 -42.82 1.60
N LEU A 347 -8.74 -41.49 1.70
CA LEU A 347 -8.45 -40.76 2.94
C LEU A 347 -9.56 -40.87 4.00
N ASP A 348 -10.68 -41.56 3.68
CA ASP A 348 -11.69 -41.95 4.66
C ASP A 348 -11.25 -43.18 5.50
N ASP A 349 -10.23 -43.94 5.02
CA ASP A 349 -9.63 -45.03 5.78
C ASP A 349 -8.83 -44.49 6.98
N THR A 350 -8.63 -45.36 7.99
CA THR A 350 -7.79 -44.98 9.14
C THR A 350 -6.31 -44.88 8.73
N ILE A 351 -5.53 -44.10 9.45
CA ILE A 351 -4.08 -43.95 9.17
C ILE A 351 -3.38 -45.33 9.23
N GLU A 352 -3.79 -46.20 10.13
CA GLU A 352 -3.25 -47.58 10.25
C GLU A 352 -3.52 -48.41 8.99
N GLN A 353 -4.72 -48.33 8.41
CA GLN A 353 -5.07 -49.01 7.16
C GLN A 353 -4.25 -48.46 6.00
N ILE A 354 -4.13 -47.14 5.88
CA ILE A 354 -3.31 -46.49 4.87
C ILE A 354 -1.84 -46.91 4.96
N LEU A 355 -1.26 -46.87 6.17
CA LEU A 355 0.13 -47.27 6.39
C LEU A 355 0.37 -48.77 6.11
N ASN A 356 -0.59 -49.62 6.42
CA ASN A 356 -0.52 -51.05 6.06
C ASN A 356 -0.50 -51.22 4.52
N THR A 357 -1.36 -50.53 3.79
CA THR A 357 -1.34 -50.55 2.31
C THR A 357 0.01 -50.11 1.75
N ILE A 358 0.65 -49.11 2.35
CA ILE A 358 1.99 -48.67 1.97
C ILE A 358 3.03 -49.77 2.23
N THR A 359 2.95 -50.49 3.35
CA THR A 359 3.90 -51.60 3.65
C THR A 359 3.77 -52.81 2.72
N GLU A 360 2.60 -52.99 2.08
CA GLU A 360 2.38 -54.02 1.08
C GLU A 360 2.99 -53.65 -0.28
N THR A 361 3.04 -52.35 -0.60
CA THR A 361 3.45 -51.87 -1.92
C THR A 361 4.88 -51.30 -1.95
N ALA A 362 5.41 -50.88 -0.82
CA ALA A 362 6.77 -50.35 -0.66
C ALA A 362 7.63 -51.23 0.24
N PRO A 363 8.96 -51.29 0.04
CA PRO A 363 9.86 -52.11 0.86
C PRO A 363 10.12 -51.47 2.23
N VAL A 364 9.08 -51.16 2.98
CA VAL A 364 9.18 -50.52 4.29
C VAL A 364 8.48 -51.32 5.39
N VAL A 365 8.95 -51.06 6.63
CA VAL A 365 8.31 -51.54 7.87
C VAL A 365 7.88 -50.31 8.65
N ILE A 366 6.68 -50.33 9.19
CA ILE A 366 6.14 -49.25 10.02
C ILE A 366 5.89 -49.77 11.41
N SER A 367 6.42 -49.07 12.40
CA SER A 367 6.16 -49.31 13.83
C SER A 367 5.58 -48.06 14.48
N LYS A 368 4.77 -48.24 15.52
CA LYS A 368 4.22 -47.12 16.31
C LYS A 368 4.85 -47.10 17.70
N GLU A 369 5.53 -46.02 18.04
CA GLU A 369 6.16 -45.80 19.35
C GLU A 369 5.79 -44.42 19.86
N ASN A 370 5.26 -44.31 21.07
CA ASN A 370 4.90 -43.05 21.71
C ASN A 370 4.06 -42.10 20.82
N ASN A 371 3.06 -42.68 20.14
CA ASN A 371 2.19 -41.97 19.18
C ASN A 371 2.89 -41.41 17.93
N VAL A 372 4.09 -41.89 17.63
CA VAL A 372 4.86 -41.55 16.44
C VAL A 372 4.98 -42.81 15.57
N TYR A 373 4.64 -42.72 14.29
CA TYR A 373 4.85 -43.76 13.30
C TYR A 373 6.28 -43.67 12.77
N LYS A 374 7.08 -44.73 12.98
CA LYS A 374 8.44 -44.82 12.43
C LYS A 374 8.45 -45.68 11.20
N VAL A 375 8.88 -45.11 10.07
CA VAL A 375 8.97 -45.83 8.78
C VAL A 375 10.43 -46.09 8.47
N THR A 376 10.78 -47.36 8.35
CA THR A 376 12.13 -47.87 8.05
C THR A 376 12.12 -48.80 6.87
N ILE A 377 13.24 -48.94 6.14
CA ILE A 377 13.32 -49.90 5.04
C ILE A 377 13.43 -51.34 5.57
N LYS A 378 12.79 -52.25 4.89
CA LYS A 378 12.98 -53.72 5.09
C LYS A 378 14.46 -54.03 4.80
N LYS A 379 15.23 -54.40 5.84
CA LYS A 379 16.55 -55.01 5.61
C LYS A 379 16.35 -56.30 4.82
N LYS A 380 17.08 -56.42 3.68
CA LYS A 380 17.14 -57.65 2.92
C LYS A 380 17.75 -58.76 3.72
#